data_1a10afc73d2e4c14370734f7e65171f2
#
_entry.id   1a10afc73d2e4c14370734f7e65171f2
#
_cell.length_a   1.000
_cell.length_b   1.000
_cell.length_c   1.000
_cell.angle_alpha   90.00
_cell.angle_beta   90.00
_cell.angle_gamma   90.00
#
_symmetry.space_group_name_H-M   'P 1'
#
loop_
_entity.id
_entity.type
_entity.pdbx_description
1 polymer ?
#
loop_
_entity_poly.entity_id
_entity_poly.type
_entity_poly.pdbx_seq_one_letter_code
_entity_poly.pdbx_strand_id
1 'polypeptide(L)'
;MAEHPALRLAQVGLRRDGNEVLRGIDWTIDAGERWVVLGRNGSGKSSLLRIASLYLHPTTGTVDVLGERLGRTDVRVLRRRIGVASTGMADMLRTDLTPIDVVMTAKNAALEPWWHSYDDADRARARECLERLGVGALAMRSFVTLSSGERQRVLLARTLMNDPGLVLLDEPTAGLDLAGRE
;
A
#
# COMPACT_ATOMS: atom_id res chain seq x y z
N MET A 1 -0.07 19.28 20.61
CA MET A 1 -0.44 19.23 19.16
C MET A 1 -1.63 18.32 19.04
N ALA A 2 -2.75 18.76 18.42
CA ALA A 2 -3.87 17.85 18.18
C ALA A 2 -3.37 16.74 17.25
N GLU A 3 -3.35 15.53 17.75
CA GLU A 3 -3.00 14.35 16.98
C GLU A 3 -4.13 14.10 15.97
N HIS A 4 -3.85 14.33 14.69
CA HIS A 4 -4.81 14.01 13.63
C HIS A 4 -4.90 12.49 13.48
N PRO A 5 -6.09 11.93 13.24
CA PRO A 5 -6.22 10.51 12.96
C PRO A 5 -5.40 10.13 11.71
N ALA A 6 -4.89 8.90 11.69
CA ALA A 6 -4.18 8.36 10.54
C ALA A 6 -5.08 8.25 9.31
N LEU A 7 -6.37 7.91 9.53
CA LEU A 7 -7.41 7.88 8.50
C LEU A 7 -8.75 8.35 9.08
N ARG A 8 -9.46 9.17 8.33
CA ARG A 8 -10.86 9.50 8.61
C ARG A 8 -11.68 9.49 7.33
N LEU A 9 -12.67 8.64 7.30
CA LEU A 9 -13.71 8.60 6.29
C LEU A 9 -14.99 9.13 6.89
N ALA A 10 -15.66 10.07 6.20
CA ALA A 10 -16.94 10.61 6.66
C ALA A 10 -17.95 10.53 5.51
N GLN A 11 -19.02 9.74 5.70
CA GLN A 11 -20.10 9.48 4.77
C GLN A 11 -19.61 9.06 3.37
N VAL A 12 -18.53 8.25 3.34
CA VAL A 12 -17.91 7.80 2.09
C VAL A 12 -18.81 6.80 1.37
N GLY A 13 -19.14 7.12 0.14
CA GLY A 13 -19.87 6.26 -0.79
C GLY A 13 -19.12 6.10 -2.10
N LEU A 14 -19.28 4.94 -2.71
CA LEU A 14 -18.71 4.64 -4.03
C LEU A 14 -19.79 4.00 -4.93
N ARG A 15 -20.02 4.62 -6.08
CA ARG A 15 -20.79 4.03 -7.18
C ARG A 15 -19.88 3.72 -8.35
N ARG A 16 -20.08 2.56 -8.96
CA ARG A 16 -19.35 2.14 -10.15
C ARG A 16 -20.29 1.40 -11.09
N ASP A 17 -20.33 1.82 -12.35
CA ASP A 17 -21.16 1.20 -13.40
C ASP A 17 -22.63 1.06 -12.97
N GLY A 18 -23.18 2.08 -12.32
CA GLY A 18 -24.54 2.11 -11.80
C GLY A 18 -24.75 1.37 -10.47
N ASN A 19 -23.81 0.54 -10.04
CA ASN A 19 -23.89 -0.23 -8.80
C ASN A 19 -23.30 0.53 -7.61
N GLU A 20 -23.94 0.44 -6.45
CA GLU A 20 -23.45 0.97 -5.20
C GLU A 20 -22.48 -0.04 -4.55
N VAL A 21 -21.19 0.29 -4.50
CA VAL A 21 -20.14 -0.56 -3.96
C VAL A 21 -19.89 -0.27 -2.47
N LEU A 22 -19.95 1.01 -2.09
CA LEU A 22 -19.82 1.47 -0.70
C LEU A 22 -20.93 2.49 -0.42
N ARG A 23 -21.48 2.47 0.79
CA ARG A 23 -22.59 3.33 1.19
C ARG A 23 -22.33 3.96 2.56
N GLY A 24 -22.18 5.29 2.60
CA GLY A 24 -22.16 6.07 3.83
C GLY A 24 -21.19 5.55 4.90
N ILE A 25 -19.94 5.22 4.50
CA ILE A 25 -18.94 4.70 5.42
C ILE A 25 -18.40 5.83 6.29
N ASP A 26 -18.57 5.68 7.60
CA ASP A 26 -17.92 6.47 8.64
C ASP A 26 -16.89 5.60 9.33
N TRP A 27 -15.62 5.99 9.29
CA TRP A 27 -14.55 5.23 9.90
C TRP A 27 -13.38 6.14 10.27
N THR A 28 -12.89 6.01 11.49
CA THR A 28 -11.73 6.73 11.99
C THR A 28 -10.72 5.72 12.52
N ILE A 29 -9.46 5.92 12.18
CA ILE A 29 -8.31 5.16 12.68
C ILE A 29 -7.33 6.16 13.27
N ASP A 30 -7.05 6.04 14.55
CA ASP A 30 -6.07 6.87 15.22
C ASP A 30 -4.63 6.34 15.02
N ALA A 31 -3.64 7.20 15.32
CA ALA A 31 -2.24 6.79 15.19
C ALA A 31 -1.92 5.61 16.11
N GLY A 32 -1.24 4.61 15.56
CA GLY A 32 -0.85 3.39 16.31
C GLY A 32 -1.92 2.31 16.40
N GLU A 33 -3.16 2.58 15.99
CA GLU A 33 -4.21 1.55 15.94
C GLU A 33 -3.95 0.51 14.85
N ARG A 34 -4.48 -0.70 15.09
CA ARG A 34 -4.44 -1.82 14.14
C ARG A 34 -5.85 -2.33 13.91
N TRP A 35 -6.27 -2.34 12.66
CA TRP A 35 -7.60 -2.73 12.24
C TRP A 35 -7.58 -3.90 11.27
N VAL A 36 -8.55 -4.78 11.37
CA VAL A 36 -8.81 -5.84 10.40
C VAL A 36 -10.20 -5.62 9.82
N VAL A 37 -10.27 -5.52 8.49
CA VAL A 37 -11.52 -5.37 7.75
C VAL A 37 -11.96 -6.74 7.24
N LEU A 38 -13.03 -7.27 7.80
CA LEU A 38 -13.60 -8.57 7.42
C LEU A 38 -14.88 -8.37 6.58
N GLY A 39 -15.11 -9.28 5.65
CA GLY A 39 -16.31 -9.29 4.83
C GLY A 39 -16.22 -10.26 3.66
N ARG A 40 -17.35 -10.58 3.04
CA ARG A 40 -17.44 -11.49 1.90
C ARG A 40 -16.62 -10.94 0.70
N ASN A 41 -16.24 -11.84 -0.22
CA ASN A 41 -15.67 -11.40 -1.50
C ASN A 41 -16.70 -10.52 -2.24
N GLY A 42 -16.22 -9.44 -2.85
CA GLY A 42 -17.08 -8.46 -3.52
C GLY A 42 -17.76 -7.43 -2.59
N SER A 43 -17.54 -7.47 -1.25
CA SER A 43 -18.14 -6.50 -0.32
C SER A 43 -17.52 -5.10 -0.33
N GLY A 44 -16.59 -4.81 -1.24
CA GLY A 44 -15.99 -3.48 -1.38
C GLY A 44 -14.72 -3.26 -0.58
N LYS A 45 -14.15 -4.25 0.13
CA LYS A 45 -12.93 -4.11 0.96
C LYS A 45 -11.76 -3.50 0.18
N SER A 46 -11.41 -4.07 -0.97
CA SER A 46 -10.33 -3.55 -1.83
C SER A 46 -10.64 -2.16 -2.36
N SER A 47 -11.91 -1.85 -2.63
CA SER A 47 -12.34 -0.49 -3.03
C SER A 47 -12.15 0.50 -1.89
N LEU A 48 -12.51 0.12 -0.66
CA LEU A 48 -12.31 0.93 0.53
C LEU A 48 -10.81 1.20 0.76
N LEU A 49 -9.95 0.18 0.66
CA LEU A 49 -8.50 0.34 0.77
C LEU A 49 -7.91 1.21 -0.34
N ARG A 50 -8.43 1.11 -1.58
CA ARG A 50 -8.02 2.00 -2.69
C ARG A 50 -8.44 3.45 -2.47
N ILE A 51 -9.56 3.71 -1.81
CA ILE A 51 -9.96 5.05 -1.39
C ILE A 51 -9.03 5.55 -0.27
N ALA A 52 -8.79 4.75 0.77
CA ALA A 52 -7.90 5.10 1.87
C ALA A 52 -6.44 5.33 1.42
N SER A 53 -5.99 4.62 0.38
CA SER A 53 -4.67 4.81 -0.24
C SER A 53 -4.64 5.89 -1.33
N LEU A 54 -5.77 6.61 -1.53
CA LEU A 54 -5.91 7.71 -2.48
C LEU A 54 -5.78 7.32 -3.96
N TYR A 55 -5.87 6.02 -4.30
CA TYR A 55 -5.88 5.52 -5.69
C TYR A 55 -7.28 5.51 -6.31
N LEU A 56 -8.31 5.74 -5.52
CA LEU A 56 -9.70 5.82 -5.97
C LEU A 56 -10.39 6.99 -5.26
N HIS A 57 -11.08 7.83 -6.03
CA HIS A 57 -11.91 8.88 -5.46
C HIS A 57 -13.27 8.33 -5.05
N PRO A 58 -13.80 8.66 -3.87
CA PRO A 58 -15.17 8.32 -3.53
C PRO A 58 -16.15 9.12 -4.39
N THR A 59 -17.37 8.61 -4.56
CA THR A 59 -18.47 9.33 -5.23
C THR A 59 -19.08 10.37 -4.28
N THR A 60 -19.14 10.07 -2.99
CA THR A 60 -19.66 10.96 -1.94
C THR A 60 -18.80 10.87 -0.68
N GLY A 61 -18.95 11.85 0.19
CA GLY A 61 -18.23 11.91 1.46
C GLY A 61 -16.86 12.55 1.37
N THR A 62 -16.11 12.49 2.46
CA THR A 62 -14.77 13.07 2.58
C THR A 62 -13.76 12.04 3.11
N VAL A 63 -12.52 12.20 2.69
CA VAL A 63 -11.39 11.33 3.06
C VAL A 63 -10.27 12.23 3.55
N ASP A 64 -9.88 12.05 4.81
CA ASP A 64 -8.71 12.68 5.40
C ASP A 64 -7.69 11.59 5.75
N VAL A 65 -6.44 11.76 5.32
CA VAL A 65 -5.34 10.83 5.58
C VAL A 65 -4.17 11.60 6.16
N LEU A 66 -3.67 11.18 7.31
CA LEU A 66 -2.54 11.83 8.01
C LEU A 66 -2.73 13.35 8.19
N GLY A 67 -3.96 13.78 8.45
CA GLY A 67 -4.35 15.17 8.61
C GLY A 67 -4.62 15.94 7.31
N GLU A 68 -4.41 15.32 6.15
CA GLU A 68 -4.55 15.95 4.83
C GLU A 68 -5.84 15.50 4.12
N ARG A 69 -6.62 16.45 3.59
CA ARG A 69 -7.88 16.12 2.91
C ARG A 69 -7.69 15.85 1.42
N LEU A 70 -8.22 14.73 0.95
CA LEU A 70 -8.30 14.40 -0.47
C LEU A 70 -9.03 15.53 -1.23
N GLY A 71 -8.43 15.99 -2.32
CA GLY A 71 -8.92 17.12 -3.13
C GLY A 71 -8.44 18.51 -2.66
N ARG A 72 -7.68 18.58 -1.55
CA ARG A 72 -7.07 19.84 -1.05
C ARG A 72 -5.55 19.76 -0.89
N THR A 73 -4.96 18.61 -1.20
CA THR A 73 -3.52 18.35 -1.06
C THR A 73 -2.97 17.68 -2.32
N ASP A 74 -1.65 17.75 -2.53
CA ASP A 74 -0.98 16.97 -3.58
C ASP A 74 -0.94 15.49 -3.20
N VAL A 75 -1.82 14.73 -3.83
CA VAL A 75 -1.98 13.28 -3.61
C VAL A 75 -0.67 12.52 -3.83
N ARG A 76 0.19 12.98 -4.75
CA ARG A 76 1.48 12.32 -5.05
C ARG A 76 2.44 12.42 -3.85
N VAL A 77 2.45 13.58 -3.19
CA VAL A 77 3.25 13.79 -1.97
C VAL A 77 2.68 12.97 -0.81
N LEU A 78 1.35 12.99 -0.64
CA LEU A 78 0.71 12.27 0.45
C LEU A 78 0.85 10.75 0.32
N ARG A 79 0.76 10.20 -0.89
CA ARG A 79 0.96 8.75 -1.13
C ARG A 79 2.35 8.23 -0.72
N ARG A 80 3.38 9.07 -0.72
CA ARG A 80 4.70 8.68 -0.22
C ARG A 80 4.72 8.35 1.27
N ARG A 81 3.74 8.85 2.01
CA ARG A 81 3.57 8.64 3.45
C ARG A 81 2.62 7.47 3.76
N ILE A 82 2.13 6.78 2.74
CA ILE A 82 1.21 5.63 2.84
C ILE A 82 1.91 4.40 2.28
N GLY A 83 2.09 3.38 3.10
CA GLY A 83 2.55 2.06 2.67
C GLY A 83 1.37 1.22 2.15
N VAL A 84 1.44 0.76 0.92
CA VAL A 84 0.37 -0.06 0.33
C VAL A 84 0.94 -1.36 -0.20
N ALA A 85 0.34 -2.48 0.18
CA ALA A 85 0.56 -3.78 -0.46
C ALA A 85 -0.78 -4.44 -0.79
N SER A 86 -0.93 -4.91 -2.02
CA SER A 86 -2.07 -5.69 -2.49
C SER A 86 -1.61 -6.72 -3.51
N THR A 87 -2.35 -7.82 -3.64
CA THR A 87 -2.07 -8.86 -4.64
C THR A 87 -2.06 -8.29 -6.05
N GLY A 88 -3.03 -7.43 -6.39
CA GLY A 88 -3.09 -6.77 -7.70
C GLY A 88 -1.94 -5.80 -7.99
N MET A 89 -1.15 -5.40 -6.99
CA MET A 89 0.03 -4.57 -7.22
C MET A 89 1.15 -5.37 -7.92
N ALA A 90 1.31 -6.66 -7.60
CA ALA A 90 2.30 -7.51 -8.24
C ALA A 90 2.11 -7.57 -9.76
N ASP A 91 0.86 -7.61 -10.22
CA ASP A 91 0.51 -7.70 -11.65
C ASP A 91 0.77 -6.39 -12.41
N MET A 92 0.86 -5.26 -11.69
CA MET A 92 1.17 -3.95 -12.27
C MET A 92 2.67 -3.68 -12.36
N LEU A 93 3.50 -4.46 -11.67
CA LEU A 93 4.94 -4.32 -11.71
C LEU A 93 5.51 -4.95 -13.00
N ARG A 94 6.55 -4.34 -13.54
CA ARG A 94 7.23 -4.88 -14.71
C ARG A 94 8.00 -6.16 -14.37
N THR A 95 8.10 -7.04 -15.35
CA THR A 95 8.71 -8.35 -15.20
C THR A 95 10.24 -8.33 -15.08
N ASP A 96 10.88 -7.24 -15.50
CA ASP A 96 12.33 -7.06 -15.50
C ASP A 96 12.88 -6.44 -14.20
N LEU A 97 12.00 -6.03 -13.26
CA LEU A 97 12.42 -5.44 -12.00
C LEU A 97 13.04 -6.49 -11.06
N THR A 98 13.99 -6.03 -10.26
CA THR A 98 14.50 -6.78 -9.11
C THR A 98 13.74 -6.41 -7.82
N PRO A 99 13.73 -7.25 -6.77
CA PRO A 99 13.16 -6.90 -5.47
C PRO A 99 13.63 -5.55 -4.91
N ILE A 100 14.91 -5.23 -5.06
CA ILE A 100 15.43 -3.94 -4.59
C ILE A 100 14.82 -2.77 -5.38
N ASP A 101 14.65 -2.92 -6.70
CA ASP A 101 13.99 -1.90 -7.53
C ASP A 101 12.53 -1.73 -7.11
N VAL A 102 11.80 -2.84 -6.92
CA VAL A 102 10.41 -2.83 -6.46
C VAL A 102 10.29 -2.06 -5.14
N VAL A 103 11.17 -2.28 -4.17
CA VAL A 103 11.13 -1.57 -2.89
C VAL A 103 11.45 -0.09 -3.08
N MET A 104 12.48 0.25 -3.84
CA MET A 104 12.87 1.64 -4.09
C MET A 104 11.77 2.47 -4.76
N THR A 105 10.93 1.87 -5.63
CA THR A 105 9.83 2.61 -6.27
C THR A 105 8.87 3.26 -5.27
N ALA A 106 8.76 2.73 -4.05
CA ALA A 106 7.92 3.31 -2.99
C ALA A 106 8.36 4.72 -2.60
N LYS A 107 9.66 5.07 -2.68
CA LYS A 107 10.17 6.41 -2.36
C LYS A 107 9.36 7.50 -3.06
N ASN A 108 8.92 7.23 -4.27
CA ASN A 108 8.16 8.16 -5.10
C ASN A 108 6.70 7.76 -5.30
N ALA A 109 6.19 6.79 -4.53
CA ALA A 109 4.87 6.19 -4.72
C ALA A 109 4.62 5.73 -6.17
N ALA A 110 5.70 5.29 -6.86
CA ALA A 110 5.71 4.84 -8.25
C ALA A 110 5.61 3.31 -8.34
N LEU A 111 5.36 2.80 -9.54
CA LEU A 111 5.44 1.38 -9.87
C LEU A 111 6.68 1.07 -10.73
N GLU A 112 7.33 2.11 -11.26
CA GLU A 112 8.50 2.01 -12.13
C GLU A 112 9.61 2.95 -11.66
N PRO A 113 10.90 2.52 -11.73
CA PRO A 113 12.02 3.32 -11.23
C PRO A 113 12.50 4.41 -12.20
N TRP A 114 12.12 4.39 -13.47
CA TRP A 114 12.78 5.05 -14.62
C TRP A 114 12.78 6.57 -14.60
N TRP A 115 11.78 7.18 -14.00
CA TRP A 115 11.63 8.63 -13.98
C TRP A 115 12.25 9.28 -12.75
N HIS A 116 12.86 8.46 -11.89
CA HIS A 116 13.38 8.88 -10.60
C HIS A 116 14.82 8.44 -10.43
N SER A 117 15.64 9.31 -9.85
CA SER A 117 16.99 8.95 -9.43
C SER A 117 16.96 8.40 -8.00
N TYR A 118 17.72 7.35 -7.79
CA TYR A 118 17.91 6.72 -6.48
C TYR A 118 19.40 6.71 -6.15
N ASP A 119 19.73 7.08 -4.92
CA ASP A 119 21.09 7.12 -4.42
C ASP A 119 21.45 5.83 -3.65
N ASP A 120 22.68 5.78 -3.13
CA ASP A 120 23.17 4.63 -2.37
C ASP A 120 22.42 4.47 -1.02
N ALA A 121 21.96 5.56 -0.41
CA ALA A 121 21.16 5.52 0.81
C ALA A 121 19.79 4.87 0.56
N ASP A 122 19.16 5.17 -0.58
CA ASP A 122 17.91 4.53 -1.01
C ASP A 122 18.09 3.03 -1.19
N ARG A 123 19.20 2.62 -1.84
CA ARG A 123 19.53 1.20 -2.03
C ARG A 123 19.79 0.48 -0.72
N ALA A 124 20.51 1.12 0.19
CA ALA A 124 20.77 0.59 1.53
C ALA A 124 19.46 0.41 2.32
N ARG A 125 18.59 1.43 2.30
CA ARG A 125 17.28 1.36 2.95
C ARG A 125 16.38 0.27 2.34
N ALA A 126 16.34 0.15 1.02
CA ALA A 126 15.57 -0.89 0.36
C ALA A 126 16.07 -2.30 0.74
N ARG A 127 17.39 -2.49 0.85
CA ARG A 127 17.97 -3.75 1.30
C ARG A 127 17.60 -4.07 2.73
N GLU A 128 17.69 -3.10 3.66
CA GLU A 128 17.23 -3.26 5.03
C GLU A 128 15.76 -3.71 5.11
N CYS A 129 14.87 -3.08 4.32
CA CYS A 129 13.47 -3.48 4.27
C CYS A 129 13.30 -4.94 3.81
N LEU A 130 14.06 -5.38 2.79
CA LEU A 130 14.03 -6.77 2.31
C LEU A 130 14.57 -7.74 3.36
N GLU A 131 15.63 -7.40 4.08
CA GLU A 131 16.20 -8.21 5.16
C GLU A 131 15.20 -8.40 6.30
N ARG A 132 14.50 -7.33 6.71
CA ARG A 132 13.44 -7.39 7.73
C ARG A 132 12.32 -8.35 7.40
N LEU A 133 12.04 -8.56 6.11
CA LEU A 133 11.03 -9.51 5.62
C LEU A 133 11.62 -10.88 5.24
N GLY A 134 12.91 -11.15 5.54
CA GLY A 134 13.56 -12.43 5.29
C GLY A 134 13.80 -12.74 3.80
N VAL A 135 13.83 -11.71 2.94
CA VAL A 135 14.03 -11.86 1.48
C VAL A 135 15.25 -11.09 0.96
N GLY A 136 16.14 -10.65 1.85
CA GLY A 136 17.34 -9.88 1.49
C GLY A 136 18.26 -10.59 0.51
N ALA A 137 18.42 -11.93 0.63
CA ALA A 137 19.20 -12.74 -0.30
C ALA A 137 18.66 -12.74 -1.75
N LEU A 138 17.41 -12.34 -1.94
CA LEU A 138 16.73 -12.30 -3.24
C LEU A 138 16.81 -10.91 -3.91
N ALA A 139 17.44 -9.92 -3.28
CA ALA A 139 17.40 -8.50 -3.66
C ALA A 139 17.72 -8.24 -5.14
N MET A 140 18.60 -9.05 -5.75
CA MET A 140 19.07 -8.88 -7.13
C MET A 140 18.51 -9.94 -8.10
N ARG A 141 17.59 -10.81 -7.67
CA ARG A 141 16.95 -11.78 -8.56
C ARG A 141 15.87 -11.09 -9.40
N SER A 142 15.46 -11.70 -10.48
CA SER A 142 14.29 -11.21 -11.23
C SER A 142 13.02 -11.42 -10.41
N PHE A 143 12.21 -10.38 -10.19
CA PHE A 143 10.98 -10.43 -9.39
C PHE A 143 9.98 -11.46 -9.91
N VAL A 144 9.90 -11.65 -11.23
CA VAL A 144 8.99 -12.61 -11.86
C VAL A 144 9.35 -14.07 -11.55
N THR A 145 10.62 -14.35 -11.20
CA THR A 145 11.06 -15.71 -10.88
C THR A 145 10.83 -16.11 -9.42
N LEU A 146 10.36 -15.18 -8.60
CA LEU A 146 10.07 -15.43 -7.19
C LEU A 146 8.77 -16.22 -7.04
N SER A 147 8.70 -17.04 -6.00
CA SER A 147 7.44 -17.67 -5.56
C SER A 147 6.42 -16.61 -5.14
N SER A 148 5.14 -16.99 -5.06
CA SER A 148 4.07 -16.10 -4.61
C SER A 148 4.34 -15.54 -3.21
N GLY A 149 4.81 -16.37 -2.28
CA GLY A 149 5.16 -15.95 -0.92
C GLY A 149 6.37 -15.00 -0.87
N GLU A 150 7.40 -15.24 -1.70
CA GLU A 150 8.55 -14.34 -1.81
C GLU A 150 8.13 -12.99 -2.39
N ARG A 151 7.32 -12.98 -3.46
CA ARG A 151 6.77 -11.73 -4.02
C ARG A 151 5.96 -10.96 -2.99
N GLN A 152 5.13 -11.63 -2.23
CA GLN A 152 4.31 -11.01 -1.18
C GLN A 152 5.21 -10.35 -0.10
N ARG A 153 6.27 -11.03 0.34
CA ARG A 153 7.24 -10.46 1.28
C ARG A 153 7.99 -9.26 0.70
N VAL A 154 8.31 -9.27 -0.59
CA VAL A 154 8.89 -8.08 -1.27
C VAL A 154 7.89 -6.92 -1.30
N LEU A 155 6.61 -7.15 -1.58
CA LEU A 155 5.59 -6.12 -1.54
C LEU A 155 5.37 -5.57 -0.12
N LEU A 156 5.44 -6.41 0.90
CA LEU A 156 5.42 -5.98 2.30
C LEU A 156 6.67 -5.15 2.63
N ALA A 157 7.87 -5.57 2.21
CA ALA A 157 9.09 -4.78 2.38
C ALA A 157 8.97 -3.40 1.73
N ARG A 158 8.34 -3.33 0.56
CA ARG A 158 8.06 -2.07 -0.15
C ARG A 158 7.25 -1.09 0.69
N THR A 159 6.30 -1.56 1.51
CA THR A 159 5.49 -0.68 2.36
C THR A 159 6.31 0.07 3.41
N LEU A 160 7.48 -0.47 3.79
CA LEU A 160 8.33 0.06 4.86
C LEU A 160 9.36 1.09 4.35
N MET A 161 9.51 1.28 3.05
CA MET A 161 10.58 2.10 2.45
C MET A 161 10.62 3.53 2.99
N ASN A 162 9.47 4.17 3.15
CA ASN A 162 9.33 5.58 3.51
C ASN A 162 8.94 5.81 4.98
N ASP A 163 9.04 4.82 5.86
CA ASP A 163 8.53 4.91 7.24
C ASP A 163 7.10 5.49 7.27
N PRO A 164 6.12 4.81 6.67
CA PRO A 164 4.79 5.36 6.44
C PRO A 164 4.03 5.63 7.74
N GLY A 165 3.25 6.71 7.75
CA GLY A 165 2.32 7.02 8.84
C GLY A 165 1.03 6.19 8.80
N LEU A 166 0.73 5.54 7.66
CA LEU A 166 -0.40 4.63 7.47
C LEU A 166 0.03 3.46 6.60
N VAL A 167 -0.26 2.24 7.02
CA VAL A 167 -0.03 1.01 6.23
C VAL A 167 -1.36 0.35 5.90
N LEU A 168 -1.58 0.06 4.63
CA LEU A 168 -2.79 -0.56 4.09
C LEU A 168 -2.43 -1.86 3.37
N LEU A 169 -2.97 -2.97 3.86
CA LEU A 169 -2.68 -4.31 3.35
C LEU A 169 -3.96 -4.96 2.84
N ASP A 170 -4.00 -5.32 1.57
CA ASP A 170 -5.10 -6.06 0.95
C ASP A 170 -4.67 -7.50 0.73
N GLU A 171 -5.27 -8.43 1.46
CA GLU A 171 -4.96 -9.86 1.45
C GLU A 171 -3.45 -10.16 1.68
N PRO A 172 -2.82 -9.65 2.75
CA PRO A 172 -1.36 -9.71 2.93
C PRO A 172 -0.81 -11.13 3.08
N THR A 173 -1.66 -12.10 3.36
CA THR A 173 -1.28 -13.52 3.51
C THR A 173 -1.62 -14.37 2.29
N ALA A 174 -2.16 -13.78 1.23
CA ALA A 174 -2.43 -14.50 0.00
C ALA A 174 -1.13 -15.05 -0.60
N GLY A 175 -1.10 -16.35 -0.88
CA GLY A 175 0.09 -17.00 -1.44
C GLY A 175 1.22 -17.31 -0.44
N LEU A 176 1.09 -16.97 0.84
CA LEU A 176 1.99 -17.45 1.88
C LEU A 176 1.61 -18.87 2.28
N ASP A 177 2.61 -19.76 2.39
CA ASP A 177 2.46 -21.04 3.04
C ASP A 177 2.23 -20.88 4.55
N LEU A 178 1.93 -22.00 5.26
CA LEU A 178 1.69 -21.97 6.69
C LEU A 178 2.88 -21.42 7.49
N ALA A 179 4.11 -21.70 7.05
CA ALA A 179 5.33 -21.21 7.69
C ALA A 179 5.59 -19.71 7.42
N GLY A 180 5.06 -19.17 6.34
CA GLY A 180 5.16 -17.75 6.00
C GLY A 180 4.04 -16.87 6.55
N ARG A 181 3.12 -17.45 7.35
CA ARG A 181 1.98 -16.74 7.95
C ARG A 181 2.21 -16.32 9.41
N GLU A 182 3.28 -16.79 10.03
CA GLU A 182 3.76 -16.37 11.33
C GLU A 182 4.69 -15.15 11.18
#